data_ac7c38d51ecae1517b1decc2e79fc231
#
_entry.id   ac7c38d51ecae1517b1decc2e79fc231
#
_cell.length_a   1.000
_cell.length_b   1.000
_cell.length_c   1.000
_cell.angle_alpha   90.00
_cell.angle_beta   90.00
_cell.angle_gamma   90.00
#
_symmetry.space_group_name_H-M   'P 1'
#
loop_
_entity.id
_entity.type
_entity.pdbx_description
1 polymer ?
#
loop_
_entity_poly.entity_id
_entity_poly.type
_entity_poly.pdbx_seq_one_letter_code
_entity_poly.pdbx_strand_id
1 'polypeptide(L)'
;MVTIYTDGASTGNPGPGGYGVVMKKGDRRKEISEGFRLTTNNRMELLAVIVALEALLKPNVDVTIYSDSKYVVDSIEKKWVFGWVKKNFKDKANPDLWKRFLKVYPKHNVKMVWVKGHAGIPENERCDQLATEAAAGSNLKIDAGYESR
;
A
#
# COMPACT_ATOMS: atom_id res chain seq x y z
N MET A 1 -6.00 -19.01 -2.90
CA MET A 1 -5.62 -17.69 -3.38
C MET A 1 -6.19 -16.60 -2.49
N VAL A 2 -5.42 -15.57 -2.20
CA VAL A 2 -5.86 -14.37 -1.47
C VAL A 2 -6.00 -13.22 -2.45
N THR A 3 -7.12 -12.52 -2.40
CA THR A 3 -7.35 -11.31 -3.19
C THR A 3 -7.32 -10.10 -2.27
N ILE A 4 -6.51 -9.10 -2.63
CA ILE A 4 -6.32 -7.90 -1.81
C ILE A 4 -6.63 -6.67 -2.65
N TYR A 5 -7.32 -5.71 -2.03
CA TYR A 5 -7.56 -4.38 -2.60
C TYR A 5 -6.92 -3.36 -1.67
N THR A 6 -6.27 -2.37 -2.23
CA THR A 6 -5.54 -1.35 -1.47
C THR A 6 -5.83 0.04 -1.99
N ASP A 7 -5.78 1.03 -1.11
CA ASP A 7 -5.84 2.44 -1.49
C ASP A 7 -5.12 3.27 -0.45
N GLY A 8 -4.65 4.44 -0.87
CA GLY A 8 -4.04 5.44 -0.01
C GLY A 8 -4.51 6.81 -0.40
N ALA A 9 -4.59 7.70 0.58
CA ALA A 9 -5.07 9.06 0.39
C ALA A 9 -4.33 10.03 1.29
N SER A 10 -4.24 11.29 0.86
CA SER A 10 -3.78 12.37 1.72
C SER A 10 -4.59 13.62 1.45
N THR A 11 -4.86 14.37 2.53
CA THR A 11 -5.50 15.69 2.45
C THR A 11 -4.38 16.72 2.34
N GLY A 12 -4.13 17.18 1.11
CA GLY A 12 -2.89 17.86 0.80
C GLY A 12 -1.77 16.85 0.57
N ASN A 13 -0.73 17.23 -0.14
CA ASN A 13 0.36 16.32 -0.48
C ASN A 13 1.69 17.06 -0.39
N PRO A 14 2.35 17.12 0.79
CA PRO A 14 2.05 16.33 2.00
C PRO A 14 0.91 16.89 2.86
N GLY A 15 0.39 16.04 3.75
CA GLY A 15 -0.67 16.38 4.68
C GLY A 15 -1.11 15.16 5.47
N PRO A 16 -2.21 15.26 6.23
CA PRO A 16 -2.78 14.09 6.88
C PRO A 16 -3.18 13.05 5.83
N GLY A 17 -2.83 11.79 6.07
CA GLY A 17 -3.13 10.73 5.14
C GLY A 17 -3.53 9.45 5.82
N GLY A 18 -3.97 8.48 5.03
CA GLY A 18 -4.34 7.17 5.51
C GLY A 18 -4.32 6.13 4.42
N TYR A 19 -4.36 4.88 4.82
CA TYR A 19 -4.50 3.78 3.88
C TYR A 19 -5.66 2.87 4.27
N GLY A 20 -6.16 2.15 3.28
CA GLY A 20 -7.19 1.14 3.46
C GLY A 20 -6.85 -0.13 2.71
N VAL A 21 -7.14 -1.26 3.32
CA VAL A 21 -6.91 -2.60 2.77
C VAL A 21 -8.15 -3.43 2.98
N VAL A 22 -8.56 -4.14 1.93
CA VAL A 22 -9.58 -5.20 2.01
C VAL A 22 -8.95 -6.49 1.53
N MET A 23 -8.89 -7.50 2.40
CA MET A 23 -8.34 -8.82 2.10
C MET A 23 -9.47 -9.83 2.06
N LYS A 24 -9.50 -10.67 1.02
CA LYS A 24 -10.54 -11.69 0.83
C LYS A 24 -9.94 -13.05 0.53
N LYS A 25 -10.46 -14.09 1.19
CA LYS A 25 -10.11 -15.48 0.90
C LYS A 25 -11.36 -16.33 1.13
N GLY A 26 -11.98 -16.81 0.05
CA GLY A 26 -13.26 -17.48 0.15
C GLY A 26 -14.30 -16.58 0.79
N ASP A 27 -14.93 -17.04 1.86
CA ASP A 27 -15.93 -16.26 2.60
C ASP A 27 -15.31 -15.36 3.69
N ARG A 28 -13.99 -15.42 3.86
CA ARG A 28 -13.30 -14.60 4.85
C ARG A 28 -12.99 -13.23 4.29
N ARG A 29 -13.13 -12.21 5.14
CA ARG A 29 -12.85 -10.83 4.79
C ARG A 29 -12.17 -10.13 5.97
N LYS A 30 -11.13 -9.36 5.68
CA LYS A 30 -10.45 -8.56 6.68
C LYS A 30 -10.23 -7.16 6.13
N GLU A 31 -10.46 -6.15 6.96
CA GLU A 31 -10.18 -4.77 6.62
C GLU A 31 -9.09 -4.23 7.54
N ILE A 32 -8.17 -3.44 6.99
CA ILE A 32 -7.10 -2.79 7.75
C ILE A 32 -7.03 -1.35 7.30
N SER A 33 -6.90 -0.43 8.26
CA SER A 33 -6.72 0.99 7.96
C SER A 33 -5.92 1.66 9.06
N GLU A 34 -5.18 2.71 8.70
CA GLU A 34 -4.49 3.58 9.64
C GLU A 34 -4.38 4.97 9.05
N GLY A 35 -4.31 5.99 9.93
CA GLY A 35 -4.12 7.37 9.55
C GLY A 35 -2.82 7.93 10.11
N PHE A 36 -2.24 8.90 9.41
CA PHE A 36 -0.98 9.55 9.74
C PHE A 36 -1.14 11.06 9.66
N ARG A 37 -0.51 11.79 10.59
CA ARG A 37 -0.67 13.24 10.68
C ARG A 37 0.01 14.01 9.55
N LEU A 38 1.11 13.47 9.01
CA LEU A 38 1.86 14.09 7.91
C LEU A 38 2.53 13.02 7.07
N THR A 39 2.08 12.89 5.83
CA THR A 39 2.59 11.88 4.89
C THR A 39 2.27 12.30 3.46
N THR A 40 2.48 11.43 2.51
CA THR A 40 2.16 11.67 1.10
C THR A 40 1.23 10.59 0.56
N ASN A 41 0.59 10.91 -0.55
CA ASN A 41 -0.29 9.98 -1.24
C ASN A 41 0.46 8.69 -1.62
N ASN A 42 1.63 8.83 -2.25
CA ASN A 42 2.41 7.67 -2.69
C ASN A 42 2.88 6.80 -1.53
N ARG A 43 3.22 7.40 -0.39
CA ARG A 43 3.60 6.63 0.80
C ARG A 43 2.43 5.80 1.30
N MET A 44 1.22 6.36 1.32
CA MET A 44 0.03 5.66 1.79
C MET A 44 -0.36 4.52 0.83
N GLU A 45 -0.26 4.76 -0.47
CA GLU A 45 -0.49 3.73 -1.48
C GLU A 45 0.46 2.54 -1.32
N LEU A 46 1.75 2.82 -1.14
CA LEU A 46 2.76 1.79 -0.97
C LEU A 46 2.62 1.07 0.39
N LEU A 47 2.38 1.83 1.46
CA LEU A 47 2.23 1.26 2.80
C LEU A 47 1.04 0.30 2.88
N ALA A 48 -0.05 0.60 2.18
CA ALA A 48 -1.21 -0.29 2.11
C ALA A 48 -0.80 -1.67 1.58
N VAL A 49 -0.01 -1.72 0.52
CA VAL A 49 0.48 -2.99 -0.05
C VAL A 49 1.37 -3.72 0.93
N ILE A 50 2.30 -3.01 1.57
CA ILE A 50 3.23 -3.59 2.54
C ILE A 50 2.48 -4.22 3.71
N VAL A 51 1.56 -3.47 4.33
CA VAL A 51 0.80 -3.94 5.49
C VAL A 51 -0.06 -5.14 5.13
N ALA A 52 -0.67 -5.12 3.94
CA ALA A 52 -1.46 -6.25 3.46
C ALA A 52 -0.62 -7.53 3.37
N LEU A 53 0.57 -7.45 2.80
CA LEU A 53 1.47 -8.59 2.69
C LEU A 53 1.97 -9.05 4.06
N GLU A 54 2.29 -8.11 4.95
CA GLU A 54 2.73 -8.42 6.31
C GLU A 54 1.64 -9.10 7.14
N ALA A 55 0.38 -8.86 6.80
CA ALA A 55 -0.76 -9.46 7.50
C ALA A 55 -1.00 -10.94 7.14
N LEU A 56 -0.34 -11.45 6.11
CA LEU A 56 -0.45 -12.84 5.72
C LEU A 56 0.26 -13.73 6.74
N LEU A 57 -0.46 -14.70 7.30
CA LEU A 57 0.03 -15.51 8.41
C LEU A 57 0.94 -16.66 7.98
N LYS A 58 0.83 -17.10 6.74
CA LYS A 58 1.60 -18.23 6.20
C LYS A 58 2.53 -17.76 5.10
N PRO A 59 3.69 -18.41 4.89
CA PRO A 59 4.53 -18.11 3.73
C PRO A 59 3.98 -18.72 2.45
N ASN A 60 4.52 -18.30 1.32
CA ASN A 60 4.23 -18.84 -0.01
C ASN A 60 2.74 -18.77 -0.39
N VAL A 61 2.08 -17.67 -0.04
CA VAL A 61 0.69 -17.44 -0.42
C VAL A 61 0.62 -16.87 -1.82
N ASP A 62 -0.30 -17.40 -2.64
CA ASP A 62 -0.61 -16.80 -3.93
C ASP A 62 -1.55 -15.61 -3.68
N VAL A 63 -1.09 -14.42 -4.06
CA VAL A 63 -1.78 -13.16 -3.77
C VAL A 63 -1.94 -12.35 -5.04
N THR A 64 -3.15 -11.86 -5.28
CA THR A 64 -3.40 -10.85 -6.29
C THR A 64 -3.80 -9.55 -5.59
N ILE A 65 -3.09 -8.47 -5.86
CA ILE A 65 -3.35 -7.15 -5.25
C ILE A 65 -3.82 -6.19 -6.34
N TYR A 66 -4.99 -5.60 -6.12
CA TYR A 66 -5.56 -4.57 -6.99
C TYR A 66 -5.30 -3.20 -6.38
N SER A 67 -4.70 -2.31 -7.16
CA SER A 67 -4.37 -0.95 -6.76
C SER A 67 -4.62 0.02 -7.91
N ASP A 68 -5.06 1.23 -7.61
CA ASP A 68 -5.20 2.29 -8.59
C ASP A 68 -3.93 3.16 -8.71
N SER A 69 -2.90 2.85 -7.96
CA SER A 69 -1.63 3.56 -8.01
C SER A 69 -0.72 2.99 -9.08
N LYS A 70 -0.57 3.69 -10.21
CA LYS A 70 0.41 3.29 -11.23
C LYS A 70 1.84 3.31 -10.68
N TYR A 71 2.14 4.27 -9.81
CA TYR A 71 3.46 4.34 -9.19
C TYR A 71 3.83 3.03 -8.50
N VAL A 72 2.93 2.49 -7.68
CA VAL A 72 3.20 1.24 -6.94
C VAL A 72 3.20 0.05 -7.88
N VAL A 73 2.15 -0.09 -8.69
CA VAL A 73 2.01 -1.24 -9.58
C VAL A 73 3.16 -1.34 -10.57
N ASP A 74 3.49 -0.24 -11.24
CA ASP A 74 4.55 -0.24 -12.25
C ASP A 74 5.94 -0.46 -11.63
N SER A 75 6.19 0.13 -10.47
CA SER A 75 7.48 -0.06 -9.79
C SER A 75 7.74 -1.54 -9.47
N ILE A 76 6.68 -2.30 -9.20
CA ILE A 76 6.78 -3.72 -8.86
C ILE A 76 6.73 -4.58 -10.13
N GLU A 77 5.69 -4.44 -10.95
CA GLU A 77 5.47 -5.33 -12.11
C GLU A 77 6.46 -5.10 -13.24
N LYS A 78 6.90 -3.86 -13.44
CA LYS A 78 7.95 -3.54 -14.42
C LYS A 78 9.35 -3.73 -13.87
N LYS A 79 9.46 -4.25 -12.65
CA LYS A 79 10.73 -4.58 -11.99
C LYS A 79 11.63 -3.38 -11.70
N TRP A 80 11.11 -2.17 -11.72
CA TRP A 80 11.91 -0.96 -11.50
C TRP A 80 12.57 -0.94 -10.13
N VAL A 81 11.82 -1.34 -9.09
CA VAL A 81 12.33 -1.31 -7.72
C VAL A 81 13.55 -2.21 -7.54
N PHE A 82 13.62 -3.31 -8.27
CA PHE A 82 14.74 -4.24 -8.18
C PHE A 82 16.02 -3.64 -8.78
N GLY A 83 15.88 -2.75 -9.75
CA GLY A 83 17.01 -1.96 -10.27
C GLY A 83 17.45 -0.88 -9.28
N TRP A 84 16.49 -0.27 -8.58
CA TRP A 84 16.80 0.78 -7.60
C TRP A 84 17.63 0.24 -6.42
N VAL A 85 17.40 -1.00 -6.01
CA VAL A 85 18.18 -1.65 -4.94
C VAL A 85 19.67 -1.64 -5.29
N LYS A 86 20.01 -1.95 -6.53
CA LYS A 86 21.40 -2.01 -6.99
C LYS A 86 22.12 -0.67 -6.88
N LYS A 87 21.36 0.42 -6.91
CA LYS A 87 21.87 1.79 -6.79
C LYS A 87 21.61 2.39 -5.42
N ASN A 88 21.25 1.55 -4.44
CA ASN A 88 20.93 1.96 -3.07
C ASN A 88 19.88 3.08 -3.04
N PHE A 89 18.87 3.00 -3.92
CA PHE A 89 17.76 3.96 -4.05
C PHE A 89 18.20 5.40 -4.33
N LYS A 90 19.35 5.59 -4.95
CA LYS A 90 19.84 6.92 -5.28
C LYS A 90 18.81 7.68 -6.10
N ASP A 91 18.47 8.90 -5.66
CA ASP A 91 17.50 9.79 -6.29
C ASP A 91 16.09 9.21 -6.38
N LYS A 92 15.77 8.24 -5.53
CA LYS A 92 14.42 7.64 -5.46
C LYS A 92 13.71 8.01 -4.18
N ALA A 93 12.41 8.28 -4.30
CA ALA A 93 11.57 8.58 -3.15
C ALA A 93 11.23 7.30 -2.37
N ASN A 94 10.94 7.46 -1.08
CA ASN A 94 10.41 6.42 -0.22
C ASN A 94 11.30 5.20 -0.04
N PRO A 95 12.62 5.36 0.09
CA PRO A 95 13.52 4.20 0.19
C PRO A 95 13.22 3.34 1.43
N ASP A 96 12.80 3.94 2.54
CA ASP A 96 12.44 3.22 3.75
C ASP A 96 11.30 2.22 3.52
N LEU A 97 10.25 2.67 2.84
CA LEU A 97 9.10 1.82 2.54
C LEU A 97 9.45 0.75 1.50
N TRP A 98 10.21 1.09 0.46
CA TRP A 98 10.62 0.10 -0.52
C TRP A 98 11.51 -0.98 0.07
N LYS A 99 12.40 -0.63 1.01
CA LYS A 99 13.19 -1.61 1.73
C LYS A 99 12.32 -2.55 2.55
N ARG A 100 11.31 -2.02 3.23
CA ARG A 100 10.34 -2.82 3.99
C ARG A 100 9.54 -3.74 3.05
N PHE A 101 9.11 -3.22 1.90
CA PHE A 101 8.43 -4.02 0.88
C PHE A 101 9.27 -5.21 0.44
N LEU A 102 10.55 -4.99 0.17
CA LEU A 102 11.45 -6.02 -0.34
C LEU A 102 11.75 -7.12 0.69
N LYS A 103 11.48 -6.89 1.96
CA LYS A 103 11.59 -7.92 2.99
C LYS A 103 10.41 -8.88 2.97
N VAL A 104 9.22 -8.41 2.61
CA VAL A 104 8.01 -9.23 2.65
C VAL A 104 7.66 -9.81 1.28
N TYR A 105 7.97 -9.11 0.21
CA TYR A 105 7.61 -9.50 -1.16
C TYR A 105 8.10 -10.91 -1.54
N PRO A 106 9.38 -11.29 -1.29
CA PRO A 106 9.86 -12.63 -1.68
C PRO A 106 9.22 -13.78 -0.94
N LYS A 107 8.51 -13.51 0.16
CA LYS A 107 7.87 -14.55 0.96
C LYS A 107 6.60 -15.12 0.32
N HIS A 108 6.09 -14.45 -0.71
CA HIS A 108 4.80 -14.81 -1.34
C HIS A 108 4.90 -14.72 -2.85
N ASN A 109 3.91 -15.31 -3.52
CA ASN A 109 3.74 -15.18 -4.97
C ASN A 109 2.77 -14.04 -5.25
N VAL A 110 3.30 -12.85 -5.48
CA VAL A 110 2.52 -11.61 -5.57
C VAL A 110 2.33 -11.20 -7.01
N LYS A 111 1.08 -10.95 -7.39
CA LYS A 111 0.73 -10.32 -8.66
C LYS A 111 0.03 -9.00 -8.37
N MET A 112 0.54 -7.92 -8.94
CA MET A 112 -0.08 -6.60 -8.87
C MET A 112 -0.92 -6.35 -10.12
N VAL A 113 -2.13 -5.86 -9.93
CA VAL A 113 -3.02 -5.49 -11.04
C VAL A 113 -3.44 -4.04 -10.85
N TRP A 114 -3.17 -3.23 -11.87
CA TRP A 114 -3.65 -1.85 -11.86
C TRP A 114 -5.13 -1.81 -12.22
N VAL A 115 -5.90 -1.03 -11.46
CA VAL A 115 -7.31 -0.75 -11.77
C VAL A 115 -7.50 0.75 -11.78
N LYS A 116 -8.43 1.21 -12.61
CA LYS A 116 -8.78 2.62 -12.65
C LYS A 116 -9.48 3.02 -11.36
N GLY A 117 -9.05 4.13 -10.74
CA GLY A 117 -9.70 4.67 -9.54
C GLY A 117 -11.15 5.07 -9.84
N HIS A 118 -12.03 4.86 -8.87
CA HIS A 118 -13.45 5.19 -8.96
C HIS A 118 -14.17 4.55 -10.14
N ALA A 119 -13.78 3.33 -10.50
CA ALA A 119 -14.39 2.58 -11.60
C ALA A 119 -15.59 1.73 -11.16
N GLY A 120 -16.10 1.94 -9.95
CA GLY A 120 -17.27 1.23 -9.45
C GLY A 120 -16.98 -0.15 -8.86
N ILE A 121 -15.72 -0.47 -8.59
CA ILE A 121 -15.35 -1.74 -7.93
C ILE A 121 -15.61 -1.58 -6.43
N PRO A 122 -16.56 -2.35 -5.83
CA PRO A 122 -16.97 -2.11 -4.44
C PRO A 122 -15.83 -2.17 -3.43
N GLU A 123 -14.92 -3.14 -3.57
CA GLU A 123 -13.80 -3.28 -2.64
C GLU A 123 -12.81 -2.13 -2.75
N ASN A 124 -12.56 -1.61 -3.96
CA ASN A 124 -11.71 -0.44 -4.15
C ASN A 124 -12.33 0.80 -3.52
N GLU A 125 -13.65 0.98 -3.69
CA GLU A 125 -14.36 2.09 -3.07
C GLU A 125 -14.34 1.97 -1.55
N ARG A 126 -14.43 0.75 -1.00
CA ARG A 126 -14.30 0.53 0.43
C ARG A 126 -12.89 0.90 0.93
N CYS A 127 -11.84 0.55 0.18
CA CYS A 127 -10.48 0.95 0.52
C CYS A 127 -10.31 2.45 0.53
N ASP A 128 -10.88 3.16 -0.45
CA ASP A 128 -10.87 4.63 -0.48
C ASP A 128 -11.56 5.21 0.75
N GLN A 129 -12.73 4.69 1.11
CA GLN A 129 -13.45 5.11 2.29
C GLN A 129 -12.63 4.88 3.57
N LEU A 130 -12.03 3.71 3.72
CA LEU A 130 -11.18 3.39 4.86
C LEU A 130 -9.99 4.36 4.94
N ALA A 131 -9.36 4.65 3.82
CA ALA A 131 -8.21 5.54 3.76
C ALA A 131 -8.58 6.98 4.11
N THR A 132 -9.68 7.50 3.54
CA THR A 132 -10.11 8.88 3.79
C THR A 132 -10.62 9.07 5.21
N GLU A 133 -11.36 8.10 5.74
CA GLU A 133 -11.82 8.15 7.13
C GLU A 133 -10.64 8.08 8.12
N ALA A 134 -9.64 7.24 7.85
CA ALA A 134 -8.45 7.16 8.68
C ALA A 134 -7.68 8.47 8.67
N ALA A 135 -7.52 9.09 7.50
CA ALA A 135 -6.83 10.38 7.36
C ALA A 135 -7.54 11.50 8.11
N ALA A 136 -8.86 11.47 8.20
CA ALA A 136 -9.69 12.47 8.89
C ALA A 136 -9.86 12.19 10.37
N GLY A 137 -9.36 11.08 10.88
CA GLY A 137 -9.53 10.66 12.25
C GLY A 137 -8.71 11.46 13.25
N SER A 138 -8.92 11.15 14.54
CA SER A 138 -8.22 11.81 15.65
C SER A 138 -7.01 11.04 16.15
N ASN A 139 -6.90 9.74 15.83
CA ASN A 139 -5.79 8.88 16.27
C ASN A 139 -4.72 8.76 15.19
N LEU A 140 -4.22 9.91 14.72
CA LEU A 140 -3.23 9.93 13.66
C LEU A 140 -1.86 9.55 14.23
N LYS A 141 -1.18 8.66 13.50
CA LYS A 141 0.16 8.20 13.83
C LYS A 141 1.21 9.12 13.20
N ILE A 142 2.44 8.93 13.62
CA ILE A 142 3.59 9.60 13.02
C ILE A 142 4.14 8.70 11.93
N ASP A 143 4.26 9.23 10.71
CA ASP A 143 5.00 8.57 9.64
C ASP A 143 6.48 8.90 9.84
N ALA A 144 7.14 8.09 10.66
CA ALA A 144 8.51 8.35 11.09
C ALA A 144 9.49 8.43 9.92
N GLY A 145 9.33 7.57 8.92
CA GLY A 145 10.20 7.58 7.76
C GLY A 145 10.06 8.84 6.92
N TYR A 146 8.89 9.48 6.95
CA TYR A 146 8.66 10.74 6.26
C TYR A 146 9.10 11.93 7.11
N GLU A 147 8.70 11.98 8.39
CA GLU A 147 8.94 13.15 9.24
C GLU A 147 10.40 13.29 9.70
N SER A 148 11.15 12.20 9.71
CA SER A 148 12.56 12.20 10.16
C SER A 148 13.59 12.24 9.03
N ARG A 149 13.15 12.40 7.80
CA ARG A 149 14.08 12.42 6.65
C ARG A 149 14.94 13.67 6.59
#